data_0afe80c239b7c87058ee67a67ef49d3b
#
_entry.id   0afe80c239b7c87058ee67a67ef49d3b
#
_cell.length_a   1.000
_cell.length_b   1.000
_cell.length_c   1.000
_cell.angle_alpha   90.00
_cell.angle_beta   90.00
_cell.angle_gamma   90.00
#
_symmetry.space_group_name_H-M   'P 1'
#
loop_
_entity.id
_entity.type
_entity.pdbx_description
1 polymer ?
#
loop_
_entity_poly.entity_id
_entity_poly.type
_entity_poly.pdbx_seq_one_letter_code
_entity_poly.pdbx_strand_id
1 'polypeptide(L)'
;VDTTTGTPAATGEAATAAQTDVQRPDQHLHLLRPDDAVPPGGHVTILAGGLSHEREVSLRSGRRVAESLRAAGLEVTIHDVDADLLPFLAATRPDVVWPLLHGASGEDGSIRDVLELVGVPYVGTGPRESRAAWSKPVAKSVVLGAGLCSPEYVTLPQSLFRELGAQPVLDAVVARLGLPLVVKPTHGGSALGVTLVERADQLPRAMVDCFAYGDVALIERAVRGVELAVSVVDLGHGPEALPPVEIVTAGPYDFDARYNPGRTEYFAPARLDGDVLGIVREVAVRAHVALGLRDLSRTDVILDQDGVVQFLEVNVAPGMTETSLLPQAARAAGLDLGHLYRSLVNAHVRH
;
A
#
# COMPACT_ATOMS: atom_id res chain seq x y z
N VAL A 1 6.45 54.30 67.53
CA VAL A 1 5.54 53.54 68.36
C VAL A 1 5.04 52.36 67.53
N ASP A 2 5.71 51.27 67.69
CA ASP A 2 5.24 49.96 68.13
C ASP A 2 4.03 49.41 67.37
N THR A 3 3.95 48.21 66.91
CA THR A 3 4.52 46.90 67.26
C THR A 3 3.92 45.80 66.34
N THR A 4 4.75 44.86 66.05
CA THR A 4 4.53 43.39 66.12
C THR A 4 3.61 42.67 65.15
N THR A 5 4.20 41.90 64.30
CA THR A 5 4.25 40.43 64.27
C THR A 5 2.96 39.66 63.96
N GLY A 6 3.03 38.82 63.01
CA GLY A 6 2.13 37.71 62.88
C GLY A 6 2.17 37.03 61.51
N THR A 7 3.16 36.19 61.30
CA THR A 7 3.10 35.14 60.26
C THR A 7 2.19 34.01 60.75
N PRO A 8 1.41 33.40 59.89
CA PRO A 8 1.24 31.96 59.96
C PRO A 8 1.49 31.26 58.63
N ALA A 9 2.08 30.20 58.81
CA ALA A 9 2.41 29.00 58.07
C ALA A 9 1.68 28.74 56.74
N ALA A 10 2.51 28.43 55.75
CA ALA A 10 2.13 27.78 54.52
C ALA A 10 1.74 26.33 54.78
N THR A 11 0.51 25.99 54.42
CA THR A 11 0.09 24.62 54.20
C THR A 11 0.15 24.36 52.70
N GLY A 12 1.09 23.50 52.31
CA GLY A 12 1.21 23.05 50.95
C GLY A 12 0.05 22.15 50.59
N GLU A 13 -0.73 22.56 49.62
CA GLU A 13 -1.58 21.66 48.85
C GLU A 13 -0.81 21.18 47.62
N ALA A 14 -0.52 19.89 47.64
CA ALA A 14 0.05 19.17 46.49
C ALA A 14 -0.98 19.17 45.34
N ALA A 15 -0.68 19.89 44.28
CA ALA A 15 -1.44 19.78 43.04
C ALA A 15 -1.21 18.35 42.46
N THR A 16 -2.22 17.53 42.63
CA THR A 16 -2.31 16.23 41.95
C THR A 16 -2.47 16.51 40.45
N ALA A 17 -1.44 16.20 39.69
CA ALA A 17 -1.50 16.20 38.22
C ALA A 17 -2.59 15.20 37.80
N ALA A 18 -3.68 15.72 37.26
CA ALA A 18 -4.67 14.90 36.56
C ALA A 18 -3.99 14.28 35.34
N GLN A 19 -3.74 12.99 35.43
CA GLN A 19 -3.47 12.18 34.26
C GLN A 19 -4.73 12.23 33.40
N THR A 20 -4.66 12.96 32.30
CA THR A 20 -5.63 12.89 31.23
C THR A 20 -5.53 11.48 30.67
N ASP A 21 -6.51 10.68 31.02
CA ASP A 21 -6.80 9.38 30.45
C ASP A 21 -7.08 9.62 28.94
N VAL A 22 -6.06 9.39 28.10
CA VAL A 22 -6.23 9.38 26.66
C VAL A 22 -7.08 8.15 26.37
N GLN A 23 -8.37 8.35 26.26
CA GLN A 23 -9.31 7.36 25.76
C GLN A 23 -8.74 6.81 24.45
N ARG A 24 -8.21 5.58 24.50
CA ARG A 24 -7.93 4.78 23.30
C ARG A 24 -9.27 4.66 22.57
N PRO A 25 -9.34 5.01 21.28
CA PRO A 25 -10.55 4.71 20.53
C PRO A 25 -10.73 3.20 20.54
N ASP A 26 -11.79 2.73 21.16
CA ASP A 26 -12.28 1.35 21.09
C ASP A 26 -12.70 1.05 19.65
N GLN A 27 -11.73 0.74 18.81
CA GLN A 27 -11.94 0.14 17.52
C GLN A 27 -11.49 -1.33 17.65
N HIS A 28 -12.39 -2.17 18.09
CA HIS A 28 -12.23 -3.61 18.01
C HIS A 28 -12.12 -3.99 16.52
N LEU A 29 -10.89 -4.09 16.04
CA LEU A 29 -10.60 -4.81 14.80
C LEU A 29 -10.95 -6.29 15.07
N HIS A 30 -12.01 -6.78 14.44
CA HIS A 30 -12.45 -8.17 14.54
C HIS A 30 -11.52 -9.16 13.82
N LEU A 31 -10.32 -8.69 13.42
CA LEU A 31 -9.38 -9.38 12.56
C LEU A 31 -8.82 -10.69 13.10
N LEU A 32 -8.80 -10.89 14.41
CA LEU A 32 -8.21 -12.10 14.98
C LEU A 32 -9.20 -12.74 15.97
N ARG A 33 -9.76 -13.88 15.62
CA ARG A 33 -10.51 -14.73 16.55
C ARG A 33 -9.57 -15.78 17.16
N PRO A 34 -9.73 -16.12 18.45
CA PRO A 34 -8.91 -17.15 19.12
C PRO A 34 -8.99 -18.55 18.52
N ASP A 35 -10.05 -18.82 17.72
CA ASP A 35 -10.36 -20.15 17.20
C ASP A 35 -9.79 -20.43 15.78
N ASP A 36 -9.08 -19.48 15.16
CA ASP A 36 -8.43 -19.69 13.86
C ASP A 36 -7.13 -20.52 14.00
N ALA A 37 -7.23 -21.65 14.67
CA ALA A 37 -6.11 -22.55 14.86
C ALA A 37 -5.86 -23.37 13.59
N VAL A 38 -4.82 -23.01 12.85
CA VAL A 38 -4.25 -23.93 11.83
C VAL A 38 -3.75 -25.17 12.51
N PRO A 39 -3.94 -26.35 11.88
CA PRO A 39 -3.20 -27.53 12.28
C PRO A 39 -1.70 -27.21 12.29
N PRO A 40 -0.93 -27.62 13.32
CA PRO A 40 0.51 -27.50 13.29
C PRO A 40 1.06 -28.31 12.10
N GLY A 41 1.92 -27.72 11.30
CA GLY A 41 2.68 -28.41 10.26
C GLY A 41 2.29 -28.15 8.82
N GLY A 42 1.48 -27.14 8.50
CA GLY A 42 1.24 -26.76 7.09
C GLY A 42 2.52 -26.23 6.41
N HIS A 43 2.79 -26.69 5.18
CA HIS A 43 3.95 -26.29 4.39
C HIS A 43 3.60 -25.10 3.49
N VAL A 44 4.25 -23.97 3.75
CA VAL A 44 4.10 -22.72 2.98
C VAL A 44 5.34 -22.49 2.12
N THR A 45 5.13 -22.26 0.83
CA THR A 45 6.20 -21.77 -0.05
C THR A 45 6.06 -20.28 -0.28
N ILE A 46 7.06 -19.51 0.12
CA ILE A 46 7.17 -18.09 -0.19
C ILE A 46 7.94 -17.94 -1.50
N LEU A 47 7.34 -17.26 -2.48
CA LEU A 47 8.05 -16.84 -3.69
C LEU A 47 8.64 -15.45 -3.46
N ALA A 48 9.96 -15.34 -3.55
CA ALA A 48 10.67 -14.08 -3.36
C ALA A 48 11.88 -14.00 -4.30
N GLY A 49 12.15 -12.81 -4.83
CA GLY A 49 13.20 -12.55 -5.81
C GLY A 49 12.63 -12.03 -7.12
N GLY A 50 12.70 -12.82 -8.19
CA GLY A 50 12.25 -12.41 -9.53
C GLY A 50 13.23 -11.44 -10.21
N LEU A 51 12.86 -10.94 -11.40
CA LEU A 51 13.72 -10.10 -12.24
C LEU A 51 13.43 -8.58 -12.16
N SER A 52 12.54 -8.15 -11.25
CA SER A 52 12.20 -6.74 -11.13
C SER A 52 13.32 -5.92 -10.48
N HIS A 53 13.27 -4.61 -10.68
CA HIS A 53 14.15 -3.67 -9.96
C HIS A 53 13.97 -3.72 -8.43
N GLU A 54 12.86 -4.28 -7.95
CA GLU A 54 12.51 -4.42 -6.54
C GLU A 54 12.90 -5.79 -5.95
N ARG A 55 13.76 -6.56 -6.65
CA ARG A 55 14.22 -7.89 -6.22
C ARG A 55 14.70 -7.92 -4.76
N GLU A 56 15.52 -6.96 -4.34
CA GLU A 56 16.05 -6.92 -2.98
C GLU A 56 14.96 -6.66 -1.94
N VAL A 57 13.94 -5.86 -2.29
CA VAL A 57 12.78 -5.62 -1.42
C VAL A 57 11.98 -6.91 -1.28
N SER A 58 11.79 -7.64 -2.38
CA SER A 58 11.12 -8.95 -2.41
C SER A 58 11.84 -9.97 -1.52
N LEU A 59 13.15 -10.13 -1.67
CA LEU A 59 13.95 -11.06 -0.86
C LEU A 59 13.92 -10.72 0.63
N ARG A 60 13.94 -9.44 1.00
CA ARG A 60 13.82 -9.00 2.39
C ARG A 60 12.42 -9.25 2.93
N SER A 61 11.37 -8.94 2.16
CA SER A 61 9.98 -9.24 2.51
C SER A 61 9.78 -10.74 2.74
N GLY A 62 10.27 -11.57 1.80
CA GLY A 62 10.16 -13.02 1.89
C GLY A 62 10.83 -13.60 3.14
N ARG A 63 12.04 -13.16 3.47
CA ARG A 63 12.74 -13.61 4.69
C ARG A 63 11.96 -13.25 5.96
N ARG A 64 11.47 -12.03 6.08
CA ARG A 64 10.72 -11.59 7.27
C ARG A 64 9.40 -12.32 7.45
N VAL A 65 8.63 -12.49 6.37
CA VAL A 65 7.38 -13.26 6.45
C VAL A 65 7.68 -14.71 6.80
N ALA A 66 8.71 -15.33 6.20
CA ALA A 66 9.13 -16.69 6.54
C ALA A 66 9.51 -16.84 8.02
N GLU A 67 10.29 -15.90 8.57
CA GLU A 67 10.66 -15.90 9.99
C GLU A 67 9.42 -15.81 10.90
N SER A 68 8.48 -14.90 10.57
CA SER A 68 7.25 -14.74 11.33
C SER A 68 6.36 -15.98 11.28
N LEU A 69 6.21 -16.60 10.10
CA LEU A 69 5.41 -17.81 9.92
C LEU A 69 6.06 -19.03 10.61
N ARG A 70 7.39 -19.16 10.56
CA ARG A 70 8.12 -20.21 11.31
C ARG A 70 7.95 -20.05 12.81
N ALA A 71 8.05 -18.81 13.31
CA ALA A 71 7.79 -18.50 14.73
C ALA A 71 6.34 -18.83 15.14
N ALA A 72 5.39 -18.71 14.18
CA ALA A 72 3.99 -19.10 14.36
C ALA A 72 3.74 -20.62 14.16
N GLY A 73 4.79 -21.44 13.98
CA GLY A 73 4.72 -22.91 13.96
C GLY A 73 4.46 -23.55 12.59
N LEU A 74 4.65 -22.81 11.48
CA LEU A 74 4.50 -23.34 10.12
C LEU A 74 5.86 -23.79 9.55
N GLU A 75 5.84 -24.79 8.66
CA GLU A 75 6.99 -25.14 7.84
C GLU A 75 7.04 -24.19 6.64
N VAL A 76 8.17 -23.50 6.42
CA VAL A 76 8.28 -22.47 5.39
C VAL A 76 9.53 -22.66 4.54
N THR A 77 9.33 -22.76 3.24
CA THR A 77 10.38 -22.73 2.22
C THR A 77 10.34 -21.40 1.49
N ILE A 78 11.49 -20.81 1.17
CA ILE A 78 11.60 -19.65 0.28
C ILE A 78 12.17 -20.15 -1.05
N HIS A 79 11.52 -19.80 -2.16
CA HIS A 79 11.94 -20.13 -3.50
C HIS A 79 11.95 -18.89 -4.39
N ASP A 80 12.93 -18.81 -5.30
CA ASP A 80 12.95 -17.72 -6.31
C ASP A 80 12.02 -18.06 -7.47
N VAL A 81 11.68 -17.08 -8.28
CA VAL A 81 10.93 -17.30 -9.53
C VAL A 81 11.92 -17.46 -10.66
N ASP A 82 12.26 -18.71 -10.94
CA ASP A 82 13.21 -19.14 -11.97
C ASP A 82 12.70 -20.36 -12.74
N ALA A 83 13.55 -20.96 -13.56
CA ALA A 83 13.19 -22.11 -14.39
C ALA A 83 12.86 -23.38 -13.58
N ASP A 84 13.31 -23.46 -12.33
CA ASP A 84 13.09 -24.62 -11.46
C ASP A 84 11.80 -24.52 -10.64
N LEU A 85 11.08 -23.39 -10.70
CA LEU A 85 9.87 -23.17 -9.90
C LEU A 85 8.81 -24.25 -10.12
N LEU A 86 8.45 -24.56 -11.35
CA LEU A 86 7.39 -25.55 -11.63
C LEU A 86 7.78 -26.98 -11.23
N PRO A 87 9.00 -27.49 -11.55
CA PRO A 87 9.50 -28.74 -11.01
C PRO A 87 9.51 -28.77 -9.47
N PHE A 88 9.92 -27.67 -8.83
CA PHE A 88 9.92 -27.54 -7.37
C PHE A 88 8.51 -27.67 -6.79
N LEU A 89 7.52 -26.92 -7.30
CA LEU A 89 6.13 -26.98 -6.84
C LEU A 89 5.53 -28.38 -7.03
N ALA A 90 5.84 -29.05 -8.15
CA ALA A 90 5.38 -30.41 -8.42
C ALA A 90 5.97 -31.44 -7.45
N ALA A 91 7.22 -31.26 -7.03
CA ALA A 91 7.92 -32.14 -6.11
C ALA A 91 7.52 -31.91 -4.65
N THR A 92 7.41 -30.64 -4.21
CA THR A 92 7.17 -30.26 -2.81
C THR A 92 5.70 -30.24 -2.43
N ARG A 93 4.80 -29.93 -3.40
CA ARG A 93 3.36 -29.82 -3.20
C ARG A 93 2.98 -29.02 -1.95
N PRO A 94 3.38 -27.76 -1.86
CA PRO A 94 3.06 -26.94 -0.70
C PRO A 94 1.54 -26.79 -0.53
N ASP A 95 1.09 -26.67 0.71
CA ASP A 95 -0.33 -26.42 1.01
C ASP A 95 -0.77 -25.06 0.48
N VAL A 96 0.12 -24.05 0.60
CA VAL A 96 -0.13 -22.68 0.14
C VAL A 96 1.17 -22.06 -0.38
N VAL A 97 1.06 -21.29 -1.45
CA VAL A 97 2.13 -20.40 -1.95
C VAL A 97 1.82 -18.97 -1.58
N TRP A 98 2.80 -18.23 -1.11
CA TRP A 98 2.66 -16.77 -0.93
C TRP A 98 3.64 -16.02 -1.83
N PRO A 99 3.16 -15.42 -2.95
CA PRO A 99 3.99 -14.58 -3.82
C PRO A 99 4.28 -13.23 -3.14
N LEU A 100 5.50 -13.06 -2.64
CA LEU A 100 6.03 -11.80 -2.10
C LEU A 100 6.95 -11.13 -3.11
N LEU A 101 6.49 -11.07 -4.35
CA LEU A 101 7.18 -10.44 -5.47
C LEU A 101 6.66 -9.02 -5.67
N HIS A 102 7.54 -8.11 -6.06
CA HIS A 102 7.20 -6.70 -6.27
C HIS A 102 7.45 -6.29 -7.72
N GLY A 103 6.77 -5.23 -8.16
CA GLY A 103 6.77 -4.78 -9.54
C GLY A 103 6.01 -5.74 -10.47
N ALA A 104 6.30 -5.72 -11.77
CA ALA A 104 5.57 -6.49 -12.77
C ALA A 104 5.45 -7.97 -12.38
N SER A 105 6.55 -8.61 -12.01
CA SER A 105 6.57 -10.04 -11.68
C SER A 105 5.60 -10.45 -10.57
N GLY A 106 5.26 -9.53 -9.67
CA GLY A 106 4.39 -9.79 -8.51
C GLY A 106 3.00 -9.21 -8.62
N GLU A 107 2.81 -8.18 -9.45
CA GLU A 107 1.61 -7.35 -9.41
C GLU A 107 0.78 -7.42 -10.70
N ASP A 108 1.37 -7.84 -11.83
CA ASP A 108 0.67 -7.92 -13.13
C ASP A 108 -0.25 -9.14 -13.28
N GLY A 109 -0.31 -10.02 -12.30
CA GLY A 109 -1.14 -11.23 -12.28
C GLY A 109 -0.51 -12.45 -12.95
N SER A 110 0.61 -12.33 -13.66
CA SER A 110 1.19 -13.43 -14.46
C SER A 110 1.61 -14.63 -13.62
N ILE A 111 2.29 -14.41 -12.49
CA ILE A 111 2.67 -15.52 -11.60
C ILE A 111 1.44 -16.20 -10.98
N ARG A 112 0.37 -15.46 -10.75
CA ARG A 112 -0.89 -16.00 -10.22
C ARG A 112 -1.62 -16.87 -11.24
N ASP A 113 -1.59 -16.49 -12.55
CA ASP A 113 -2.07 -17.38 -13.62
C ASP A 113 -1.32 -18.72 -13.62
N VAL A 114 0.01 -18.67 -13.44
CA VAL A 114 0.83 -19.89 -13.38
C VAL A 114 0.42 -20.76 -12.18
N LEU A 115 0.22 -20.16 -10.99
CA LEU A 115 -0.22 -20.90 -9.81
C LEU A 115 -1.61 -21.51 -9.99
N GLU A 116 -2.54 -20.82 -10.64
CA GLU A 116 -3.86 -21.37 -11.00
C GLU A 116 -3.76 -22.51 -11.98
N LEU A 117 -2.91 -22.39 -13.02
CA LEU A 117 -2.67 -23.46 -14.00
C LEU A 117 -2.14 -24.75 -13.36
N VAL A 118 -1.28 -24.65 -12.35
CA VAL A 118 -0.76 -25.82 -11.63
C VAL A 118 -1.63 -26.24 -10.45
N GLY A 119 -2.71 -25.51 -10.16
CA GLY A 119 -3.69 -25.85 -9.13
C GLY A 119 -3.21 -25.71 -7.70
N VAL A 120 -2.23 -24.85 -7.44
CA VAL A 120 -1.68 -24.60 -6.10
C VAL A 120 -2.39 -23.41 -5.47
N PRO A 121 -2.95 -23.55 -4.24
CA PRO A 121 -3.51 -22.43 -3.50
C PRO A 121 -2.47 -21.35 -3.21
N TYR A 122 -2.88 -20.08 -3.21
CA TYR A 122 -1.96 -18.99 -2.93
C TYR A 122 -2.64 -17.82 -2.21
N VAL A 123 -1.83 -17.07 -1.45
CA VAL A 123 -2.24 -15.84 -0.77
C VAL A 123 -2.19 -14.67 -1.77
N GLY A 124 -3.23 -13.86 -1.77
CA GLY A 124 -3.33 -12.61 -2.54
C GLY A 124 -4.41 -12.63 -3.61
N THR A 125 -4.56 -11.49 -4.25
CA THR A 125 -5.56 -11.20 -5.28
C THR A 125 -5.38 -12.10 -6.50
N GLY A 126 -6.47 -12.50 -7.15
CA GLY A 126 -6.48 -13.30 -8.38
C GLY A 126 -5.81 -12.60 -9.58
N PRO A 127 -5.48 -13.34 -10.65
CA PRO A 127 -4.71 -12.80 -11.77
C PRO A 127 -5.43 -11.71 -12.54
N ARG A 128 -6.74 -11.84 -12.73
CA ARG A 128 -7.57 -10.86 -13.47
C ARG A 128 -7.66 -9.54 -12.73
N GLU A 129 -7.94 -9.59 -11.45
CA GLU A 129 -8.09 -8.44 -10.56
C GLU A 129 -6.72 -7.78 -10.32
N SER A 130 -5.64 -8.57 -10.25
CA SER A 130 -4.26 -8.05 -10.19
C SER A 130 -3.92 -7.22 -11.43
N ARG A 131 -4.25 -7.70 -12.64
CA ARG A 131 -4.05 -6.91 -13.88
C ARG A 131 -4.85 -5.61 -13.85
N ALA A 132 -6.09 -5.64 -13.37
CA ALA A 132 -6.91 -4.43 -13.26
C ALA A 132 -6.31 -3.42 -12.27
N ALA A 133 -5.82 -3.90 -11.13
CA ALA A 133 -5.16 -3.08 -10.12
C ALA A 133 -3.80 -2.53 -10.61
N TRP A 134 -3.02 -3.33 -11.34
CA TRP A 134 -1.72 -2.96 -11.90
C TRP A 134 -1.81 -1.81 -12.91
N SER A 135 -2.91 -1.75 -13.66
CA SER A 135 -3.18 -0.68 -14.61
C SER A 135 -3.84 0.50 -13.91
N LYS A 136 -3.07 1.55 -13.62
CA LYS A 136 -3.57 2.76 -12.94
C LYS A 136 -4.84 3.34 -13.58
N PRO A 137 -4.93 3.50 -14.92
CA PRO A 137 -6.16 4.02 -15.53
C PRO A 137 -7.36 3.07 -15.40
N VAL A 138 -7.13 1.75 -15.43
CA VAL A 138 -8.21 0.77 -15.20
C VAL A 138 -8.68 0.83 -13.76
N ALA A 139 -7.76 0.78 -12.79
CA ALA A 139 -8.08 0.91 -11.38
C ALA A 139 -8.86 2.20 -11.08
N LYS A 140 -8.39 3.35 -11.60
CA LYS A 140 -9.09 4.63 -11.48
C LYS A 140 -10.49 4.59 -12.09
N SER A 141 -10.66 4.00 -13.27
CA SER A 141 -11.97 3.87 -13.90
C SER A 141 -12.95 3.04 -13.06
N VAL A 142 -12.48 1.94 -12.47
CA VAL A 142 -13.29 1.07 -11.61
C VAL A 142 -13.71 1.81 -10.33
N VAL A 143 -12.77 2.47 -9.64
CA VAL A 143 -13.08 3.17 -8.39
C VAL A 143 -13.96 4.40 -8.61
N LEU A 144 -13.80 5.12 -9.73
CA LEU A 144 -14.70 6.21 -10.13
C LEU A 144 -16.12 5.66 -10.40
N GLY A 145 -16.24 4.50 -11.07
CA GLY A 145 -17.52 3.81 -11.28
C GLY A 145 -18.20 3.37 -9.99
N ALA A 146 -17.41 3.13 -8.92
CA ALA A 146 -17.90 2.84 -7.57
C ALA A 146 -18.22 4.11 -6.75
N GLY A 147 -18.15 5.30 -7.35
CA GLY A 147 -18.45 6.58 -6.69
C GLY A 147 -17.36 7.07 -5.73
N LEU A 148 -16.12 6.62 -5.91
CA LEU A 148 -14.95 7.17 -5.22
C LEU A 148 -14.35 8.31 -6.04
N CYS A 149 -13.58 9.19 -5.39
CA CYS A 149 -12.91 10.30 -6.04
C CYS A 149 -11.48 9.92 -6.47
N SER A 150 -11.05 10.47 -7.59
CA SER A 150 -9.68 10.34 -8.10
C SER A 150 -9.35 11.59 -8.91
N PRO A 151 -8.09 12.06 -8.94
CA PRO A 151 -7.72 13.22 -9.74
C PRO A 151 -8.09 13.03 -11.20
N GLU A 152 -8.57 14.11 -11.85
CA GLU A 152 -8.87 14.10 -13.28
C GLU A 152 -7.59 13.78 -14.06
N TYR A 153 -7.70 12.91 -15.07
CA TYR A 153 -6.53 12.43 -15.80
C TYR A 153 -6.83 12.15 -17.27
N VAL A 154 -5.77 12.07 -18.04
CA VAL A 154 -5.75 11.53 -19.41
C VAL A 154 -4.64 10.49 -19.55
N THR A 155 -4.80 9.57 -20.49
CA THR A 155 -3.78 8.60 -20.85
C THR A 155 -3.41 8.76 -22.31
N LEU A 156 -2.11 8.87 -22.58
CA LEU A 156 -1.59 9.16 -23.91
C LEU A 156 -0.46 8.19 -24.26
N PRO A 157 -0.61 7.38 -25.33
CA PRO A 157 0.45 6.52 -25.82
C PRO A 157 1.53 7.34 -26.54
N GLN A 158 2.77 6.86 -26.45
CA GLN A 158 3.92 7.52 -27.12
C GLN A 158 3.71 7.68 -28.64
N SER A 159 3.06 6.72 -29.28
CA SER A 159 2.76 6.75 -30.73
C SER A 159 1.97 7.98 -31.14
N LEU A 160 1.02 8.42 -30.30
CA LEU A 160 0.17 9.56 -30.59
C LEU A 160 0.96 10.86 -30.81
N PHE A 161 2.05 11.04 -30.07
CA PHE A 161 2.92 12.22 -30.20
C PHE A 161 3.69 12.24 -31.51
N ARG A 162 3.97 11.06 -32.10
CA ARG A 162 4.57 10.95 -33.44
C ARG A 162 3.59 11.29 -34.55
N GLU A 163 2.32 10.95 -34.33
CA GLU A 163 1.26 11.17 -35.33
C GLU A 163 0.74 12.63 -35.34
N LEU A 164 0.48 13.20 -34.16
CA LEU A 164 -0.15 14.49 -33.99
C LEU A 164 0.82 15.64 -33.72
N GLY A 165 2.09 15.35 -33.46
CA GLY A 165 3.07 16.30 -32.94
C GLY A 165 2.91 16.53 -31.42
N ALA A 166 4.02 16.74 -30.75
CA ALA A 166 4.03 16.82 -29.29
C ALA A 166 3.38 18.10 -28.77
N GLN A 167 3.75 19.27 -29.31
CA GLN A 167 3.34 20.54 -28.73
C GLN A 167 1.81 20.72 -28.70
N PRO A 168 1.06 20.50 -29.80
CA PRO A 168 -0.40 20.69 -29.78
C PRO A 168 -1.12 19.76 -28.78
N VAL A 169 -0.62 18.52 -28.61
CA VAL A 169 -1.18 17.55 -27.66
C VAL A 169 -0.93 18.00 -26.22
N LEU A 170 0.30 18.45 -25.91
CA LEU A 170 0.65 18.92 -24.57
C LEU A 170 -0.09 20.22 -24.21
N ASP A 171 -0.27 21.15 -25.17
CA ASP A 171 -1.06 22.35 -24.96
C ASP A 171 -2.53 22.02 -24.66
N ALA A 172 -3.11 21.04 -25.36
CA ALA A 172 -4.47 20.56 -25.07
C ALA A 172 -4.60 19.92 -23.68
N VAL A 173 -3.57 19.16 -23.23
CA VAL A 173 -3.53 18.61 -21.87
C VAL A 173 -3.54 19.73 -20.83
N VAL A 174 -2.67 20.72 -20.97
CA VAL A 174 -2.60 21.85 -20.03
C VAL A 174 -3.90 22.66 -20.06
N ALA A 175 -4.48 22.88 -21.22
CA ALA A 175 -5.77 23.60 -21.36
C ALA A 175 -6.92 22.83 -20.64
N ARG A 176 -6.91 21.49 -20.69
CA ARG A 176 -7.96 20.65 -20.11
C ARG A 176 -7.79 20.45 -18.60
N LEU A 177 -6.59 20.09 -18.16
CA LEU A 177 -6.33 19.69 -16.78
C LEU A 177 -5.82 20.84 -15.90
N GLY A 178 -5.23 21.88 -16.49
CA GLY A 178 -4.53 22.93 -15.74
C GLY A 178 -3.18 22.48 -15.20
N LEU A 179 -2.56 23.33 -14.41
CA LEU A 179 -1.30 23.07 -13.68
C LEU A 179 -1.53 23.28 -12.18
N PRO A 180 -0.77 22.58 -11.31
CA PRO A 180 0.28 21.61 -11.60
C PRO A 180 -0.27 20.23 -12.00
N LEU A 181 0.58 19.41 -12.67
CA LEU A 181 0.25 18.08 -13.16
C LEU A 181 1.24 17.04 -12.59
N VAL A 182 0.82 15.79 -12.52
CA VAL A 182 1.71 14.64 -12.31
C VAL A 182 1.70 13.79 -13.57
N VAL A 183 2.89 13.52 -14.11
CA VAL A 183 3.11 12.59 -15.22
C VAL A 183 3.69 11.32 -14.66
N LYS A 184 3.12 10.16 -15.00
CA LYS A 184 3.57 8.85 -14.52
C LYS A 184 3.26 7.73 -15.53
N PRO A 185 4.02 6.62 -15.53
CA PRO A 185 3.67 5.44 -16.31
C PRO A 185 2.32 4.85 -15.86
N THR A 186 1.57 4.28 -16.79
CA THR A 186 0.29 3.61 -16.46
C THR A 186 0.47 2.34 -15.64
N HIS A 187 1.64 1.72 -15.70
CA HIS A 187 2.04 0.54 -14.93
C HIS A 187 3.35 0.83 -14.20
N GLY A 188 3.61 0.11 -13.12
CA GLY A 188 4.85 0.26 -12.35
C GLY A 188 4.61 0.76 -10.94
N GLY A 189 5.61 0.55 -10.10
CA GLY A 189 5.66 0.90 -8.68
C GLY A 189 6.83 1.86 -8.36
N SER A 190 7.06 2.09 -7.06
CA SER A 190 8.23 2.80 -6.52
C SER A 190 8.48 4.19 -7.09
N ALA A 191 7.43 4.85 -7.61
CA ALA A 191 7.48 6.18 -8.21
C ALA A 191 8.47 6.34 -9.38
N LEU A 192 8.88 5.26 -10.05
CA LEU A 192 9.74 5.31 -11.22
C LEU A 192 9.03 6.02 -12.38
N GLY A 193 9.68 7.00 -12.99
CA GLY A 193 9.11 7.79 -14.09
C GLY A 193 8.00 8.76 -13.68
N VAL A 194 7.81 9.02 -12.39
CA VAL A 194 6.85 9.99 -11.86
C VAL A 194 7.48 11.37 -11.80
N THR A 195 6.82 12.37 -12.37
CA THR A 195 7.31 13.76 -12.39
C THR A 195 6.17 14.73 -12.05
N LEU A 196 6.40 15.61 -11.07
CA LEU A 196 5.56 16.77 -10.80
C LEU A 196 5.92 17.90 -11.79
N VAL A 197 4.91 18.39 -12.51
CA VAL A 197 5.02 19.43 -13.52
C VAL A 197 4.30 20.69 -13.03
N GLU A 198 5.04 21.70 -12.64
CA GLU A 198 4.49 22.96 -12.14
C GLU A 198 4.31 24.00 -13.26
N ARG A 199 5.08 23.87 -14.36
CA ARG A 199 5.05 24.76 -15.51
C ARG A 199 4.97 23.98 -16.82
N ALA A 200 4.27 24.52 -17.81
CA ALA A 200 4.05 23.86 -19.09
C ALA A 200 5.35 23.49 -19.83
N ASP A 201 6.42 24.29 -19.68
CA ASP A 201 7.74 24.04 -20.29
C ASP A 201 8.45 22.79 -19.77
N GLN A 202 8.05 22.26 -18.59
CA GLN A 202 8.57 21.03 -18.01
C GLN A 202 7.91 19.76 -18.58
N LEU A 203 6.70 19.89 -19.14
CA LEU A 203 5.87 18.74 -19.55
C LEU A 203 6.55 17.86 -20.63
N PRO A 204 7.21 18.40 -21.68
CA PRO A 204 7.90 17.57 -22.66
C PRO A 204 8.98 16.67 -22.05
N ARG A 205 9.75 17.19 -21.09
CA ARG A 205 10.77 16.41 -20.39
C ARG A 205 10.16 15.32 -19.52
N ALA A 206 9.11 15.66 -18.77
CA ALA A 206 8.38 14.70 -17.95
C ALA A 206 7.82 13.52 -18.76
N MET A 207 7.34 13.80 -19.99
CA MET A 207 6.86 12.76 -20.91
C MET A 207 7.99 11.83 -21.36
N VAL A 208 9.16 12.37 -21.70
CA VAL A 208 10.34 11.56 -22.09
C VAL A 208 10.78 10.66 -20.93
N ASP A 209 10.85 11.22 -19.73
CA ASP A 209 11.24 10.47 -18.52
C ASP A 209 10.21 9.37 -18.19
N CYS A 210 8.92 9.64 -18.35
CA CYS A 210 7.84 8.66 -18.21
C CYS A 210 7.94 7.52 -19.23
N PHE A 211 8.19 7.83 -20.51
CA PHE A 211 8.30 6.85 -21.58
C PHE A 211 9.54 5.95 -21.49
N ALA A 212 10.50 6.26 -20.60
CA ALA A 212 11.59 5.34 -20.29
C ALA A 212 11.09 4.09 -19.50
N TYR A 213 9.89 4.16 -18.90
CA TYR A 213 9.32 3.11 -18.06
C TYR A 213 8.03 2.50 -18.62
N GLY A 214 7.52 2.97 -19.74
CA GLY A 214 6.33 2.41 -20.37
C GLY A 214 5.84 3.21 -21.57
N ASP A 215 5.12 2.57 -22.47
CA ASP A 215 4.68 3.18 -23.75
C ASP A 215 3.45 4.10 -23.61
N VAL A 216 2.82 4.13 -22.45
CA VAL A 216 1.62 4.94 -22.18
C VAL A 216 1.84 5.76 -20.91
N ALA A 217 1.70 7.06 -21.01
CA ALA A 217 1.73 7.99 -19.89
C ALA A 217 0.31 8.25 -19.36
N LEU A 218 0.17 8.30 -18.05
CA LEU A 218 -0.96 8.86 -17.34
C LEU A 218 -0.56 10.26 -16.87
N ILE A 219 -1.35 11.27 -17.25
CA ILE A 219 -1.15 12.65 -16.83
C ILE A 219 -2.38 13.05 -16.01
N GLU A 220 -2.19 13.44 -14.78
CA GLU A 220 -3.28 13.80 -13.87
C GLU A 220 -3.05 15.15 -13.19
N ARG A 221 -4.13 15.77 -12.70
CA ARG A 221 -4.03 16.96 -11.85
C ARG A 221 -3.27 16.61 -10.57
N ALA A 222 -2.27 17.42 -10.23
CA ALA A 222 -1.58 17.26 -8.96
C ALA A 222 -2.50 17.69 -7.81
N VAL A 223 -2.70 16.79 -6.86
CA VAL A 223 -3.47 17.07 -5.64
C VAL A 223 -2.52 17.47 -4.53
N ARG A 224 -2.87 18.54 -3.81
CA ARG A 224 -2.16 18.94 -2.59
C ARG A 224 -2.96 18.49 -1.37
N GLY A 225 -2.30 17.90 -0.40
CA GLY A 225 -2.96 17.40 0.79
C GLY A 225 -2.07 16.49 1.62
N VAL A 226 -2.68 15.67 2.46
CA VAL A 226 -2.01 14.68 3.29
C VAL A 226 -1.92 13.36 2.51
N GLU A 227 -0.71 12.90 2.25
CA GLU A 227 -0.48 11.61 1.58
C GLU A 227 -0.62 10.46 2.57
N LEU A 228 -1.44 9.48 2.24
CA LEU A 228 -1.82 8.38 3.11
C LEU A 228 -1.72 7.04 2.36
N ALA A 229 -1.19 6.05 3.06
CA ALA A 229 -1.25 4.66 2.63
C ALA A 229 -2.16 3.88 3.58
N VAL A 230 -3.16 3.20 3.01
CA VAL A 230 -4.15 2.45 3.78
C VAL A 230 -4.08 0.99 3.39
N SER A 231 -3.62 0.16 4.29
CA SER A 231 -3.62 -1.29 4.10
C SER A 231 -4.99 -1.87 4.45
N VAL A 232 -5.48 -2.75 3.59
CA VAL A 232 -6.71 -3.52 3.80
C VAL A 232 -6.32 -4.99 3.89
N VAL A 233 -6.93 -5.71 4.82
CA VAL A 233 -6.76 -7.15 5.01
C VAL A 233 -8.13 -7.82 5.10
N ASP A 234 -8.26 -9.01 4.49
CA ASP A 234 -9.46 -9.86 4.58
C ASP A 234 -9.03 -11.26 5.03
N LEU A 235 -9.50 -11.66 6.18
CA LEU A 235 -9.21 -12.96 6.78
C LEU A 235 -10.40 -13.93 6.63
N GLY A 236 -11.29 -13.68 5.65
CA GLY A 236 -12.48 -14.48 5.39
C GLY A 236 -13.74 -13.97 6.09
N HIS A 237 -13.68 -12.83 6.77
CA HIS A 237 -14.82 -12.20 7.45
C HIS A 237 -15.27 -10.88 6.81
N GLY A 238 -14.65 -10.53 5.69
CA GLY A 238 -14.79 -9.29 4.97
C GLY A 238 -13.56 -8.38 5.15
N PRO A 239 -13.30 -7.49 4.17
CA PRO A 239 -12.13 -6.64 4.18
C PRO A 239 -12.22 -5.55 5.26
N GLU A 240 -11.15 -5.40 6.02
CA GLU A 240 -11.00 -4.37 7.04
C GLU A 240 -9.75 -3.53 6.78
N ALA A 241 -9.88 -2.20 6.90
CA ALA A 241 -8.75 -1.29 6.77
C ALA A 241 -7.99 -1.17 8.11
N LEU A 242 -6.69 -1.38 8.05
CA LEU A 242 -5.77 -1.06 9.13
C LEU A 242 -5.65 0.45 9.33
N PRO A 243 -5.10 0.93 10.44
CA PRO A 243 -4.85 2.36 10.64
C PRO A 243 -4.08 2.96 9.46
N PRO A 244 -4.57 4.06 8.86
CA PRO A 244 -3.85 4.74 7.79
C PRO A 244 -2.45 5.18 8.24
N VAL A 245 -1.47 5.09 7.35
CA VAL A 245 -0.12 5.59 7.57
C VAL A 245 0.04 6.90 6.81
N GLU A 246 0.35 7.97 7.52
CA GLU A 246 0.69 9.26 6.92
C GLU A 246 2.14 9.25 6.44
N ILE A 247 2.35 9.77 5.24
CA ILE A 247 3.65 9.85 4.59
C ILE A 247 4.04 11.32 4.48
N VAL A 248 5.16 11.70 5.12
CA VAL A 248 5.67 13.07 5.10
C VAL A 248 7.05 13.08 4.48
N THR A 249 7.19 13.81 3.38
CA THR A 249 8.48 13.96 2.69
C THR A 249 8.82 15.43 2.52
N ALA A 250 10.11 15.76 2.49
CA ALA A 250 10.58 17.11 2.19
C ALA A 250 10.47 17.49 0.69
N GLY A 251 9.90 16.61 -0.13
CA GLY A 251 9.74 16.76 -1.59
C GLY A 251 8.82 15.67 -2.14
N PRO A 252 8.88 15.37 -3.43
CA PRO A 252 8.11 14.27 -4.01
C PRO A 252 8.42 12.95 -3.32
N TYR A 253 7.41 12.11 -3.11
CA TYR A 253 7.58 10.74 -2.59
C TYR A 253 8.09 9.83 -3.71
N ASP A 254 9.31 10.09 -4.15
CA ASP A 254 10.02 9.36 -5.21
C ASP A 254 10.70 8.08 -4.69
N PHE A 255 11.43 7.40 -5.58
CA PHE A 255 12.15 6.17 -5.23
C PHE A 255 13.16 6.40 -4.08
N ASP A 256 13.89 7.51 -4.12
CA ASP A 256 14.86 7.86 -3.08
C ASP A 256 14.18 8.13 -1.73
N ALA A 257 13.03 8.79 -1.74
CA ALA A 257 12.25 9.05 -0.53
C ALA A 257 11.66 7.77 0.08
N ARG A 258 11.34 6.76 -0.75
CA ARG A 258 10.77 5.47 -0.30
C ARG A 258 11.80 4.55 0.35
N TYR A 259 13.04 4.54 -0.16
CA TYR A 259 14.03 3.52 0.21
C TYR A 259 15.26 4.06 0.95
N ASN A 260 15.50 5.37 0.97
CA ASN A 260 16.62 5.98 1.68
C ASN A 260 16.16 6.51 3.06
N PRO A 261 16.77 6.01 4.17
CA PRO A 261 16.43 6.46 5.51
C PRO A 261 16.61 7.97 5.71
N GLY A 262 15.67 8.60 6.42
CA GLY A 262 15.76 9.99 6.84
C GLY A 262 15.19 11.03 5.85
N ARG A 263 14.70 10.61 4.68
CA ARG A 263 14.01 11.50 3.73
C ARG A 263 12.49 11.50 3.89
N THR A 264 11.94 10.45 4.49
CA THR A 264 10.51 10.28 4.72
C THR A 264 10.25 9.94 6.17
N GLU A 265 9.27 10.58 6.76
CA GLU A 265 8.72 10.25 8.06
C GLU A 265 7.36 9.58 7.88
N TYR A 266 7.10 8.56 8.68
CA TYR A 266 5.85 7.82 8.68
C TYR A 266 5.16 7.91 10.03
N PHE A 267 3.87 8.25 10.04
CA PHE A 267 3.07 8.30 11.25
C PHE A 267 1.95 7.25 11.16
N ALA A 268 1.98 6.27 12.05
CA ALA A 268 1.01 5.19 12.12
C ALA A 268 0.46 5.08 13.56
N PRO A 269 -0.82 5.41 13.81
CA PRO A 269 -1.80 5.95 12.86
C PRO A 269 -1.47 7.35 12.36
N ALA A 270 -2.03 7.72 11.21
CA ALA A 270 -1.95 9.08 10.66
C ALA A 270 -2.48 10.13 11.65
N ARG A 271 -1.92 11.33 11.63
CA ARG A 271 -2.22 12.44 12.53
C ARG A 271 -3.48 13.21 12.08
N LEU A 272 -4.60 12.50 11.96
CA LEU A 272 -5.89 13.03 11.54
C LEU A 272 -6.95 12.77 12.61
N ASP A 273 -8.01 13.56 12.57
CA ASP A 273 -9.17 13.36 13.45
C ASP A 273 -9.87 12.02 13.18
N GLY A 274 -10.50 11.44 14.21
CA GLY A 274 -11.08 10.10 14.15
C GLY A 274 -12.12 9.92 13.04
N ASP A 275 -12.99 10.92 12.82
CA ASP A 275 -14.00 10.90 11.76
C ASP A 275 -13.34 10.87 10.36
N VAL A 276 -12.28 11.65 10.16
CA VAL A 276 -11.52 11.69 8.92
C VAL A 276 -10.80 10.37 8.69
N LEU A 277 -10.20 9.80 9.72
CA LEU A 277 -9.60 8.45 9.65
C LEU A 277 -10.63 7.40 9.23
N GLY A 278 -11.87 7.51 9.74
CA GLY A 278 -12.99 6.64 9.35
C GLY A 278 -13.28 6.72 7.85
N ILE A 279 -13.40 7.93 7.30
CA ILE A 279 -13.66 8.17 5.88
C ILE A 279 -12.52 7.62 5.01
N VAL A 280 -11.27 7.87 5.39
CA VAL A 280 -10.08 7.38 4.66
C VAL A 280 -10.06 5.84 4.63
N ARG A 281 -10.35 5.19 5.76
CA ARG A 281 -10.45 3.73 5.85
C ARG A 281 -11.57 3.17 4.98
N GLU A 282 -12.75 3.80 5.01
CA GLU A 282 -13.89 3.39 4.18
C GLU A 282 -13.56 3.46 2.69
N VAL A 283 -12.90 4.53 2.23
CA VAL A 283 -12.47 4.69 0.82
C VAL A 283 -11.56 3.52 0.40
N ALA A 284 -10.59 3.13 1.23
CA ALA A 284 -9.69 2.03 0.93
C ALA A 284 -10.42 0.67 0.87
N VAL A 285 -11.34 0.41 1.81
CA VAL A 285 -12.17 -0.82 1.79
C VAL A 285 -13.04 -0.85 0.54
N ARG A 286 -13.70 0.26 0.20
CA ARG A 286 -14.53 0.35 -1.01
C ARG A 286 -13.73 0.17 -2.28
N ALA A 287 -12.50 0.71 -2.35
CA ALA A 287 -11.60 0.49 -3.49
C ALA A 287 -11.20 -0.99 -3.60
N HIS A 288 -10.85 -1.63 -2.48
CA HIS A 288 -10.54 -3.06 -2.41
C HIS A 288 -11.69 -3.92 -2.95
N VAL A 289 -12.91 -3.67 -2.47
CA VAL A 289 -14.12 -4.40 -2.89
C VAL A 289 -14.46 -4.13 -4.36
N ALA A 290 -14.43 -2.87 -4.79
CA ALA A 290 -14.76 -2.50 -6.16
C ALA A 290 -13.82 -3.13 -7.20
N LEU A 291 -12.54 -3.27 -6.85
CA LEU A 291 -11.53 -3.92 -7.68
C LEU A 291 -11.54 -5.45 -7.56
N GLY A 292 -12.37 -6.03 -6.69
CA GLY A 292 -12.43 -7.47 -6.45
C GLY A 292 -11.16 -8.04 -5.85
N LEU A 293 -10.46 -7.25 -5.04
CA LEU A 293 -9.21 -7.68 -4.42
C LEU A 293 -9.46 -8.71 -3.31
N ARG A 294 -8.44 -9.46 -2.96
CA ARG A 294 -8.51 -10.54 -1.98
C ARG A 294 -7.33 -10.47 -1.02
N ASP A 295 -7.54 -10.94 0.19
CA ASP A 295 -6.57 -11.15 1.27
C ASP A 295 -5.92 -9.87 1.78
N LEU A 296 -5.19 -9.18 0.94
CA LEU A 296 -4.47 -7.96 1.33
C LEU A 296 -4.27 -7.01 0.14
N SER A 297 -4.31 -5.73 0.44
CA SER A 297 -3.93 -4.67 -0.50
C SER A 297 -3.44 -3.43 0.25
N ARG A 298 -2.83 -2.48 -0.47
CA ARG A 298 -2.55 -1.15 0.03
C ARG A 298 -3.07 -0.12 -0.97
N THR A 299 -3.96 0.72 -0.52
CA THR A 299 -4.48 1.84 -1.32
C THR A 299 -3.74 3.12 -0.94
N ASP A 300 -3.18 3.80 -1.94
CA ASP A 300 -2.48 5.06 -1.76
C ASP A 300 -3.43 6.19 -2.17
N VAL A 301 -3.64 7.15 -1.26
CA VAL A 301 -4.60 8.25 -1.40
C VAL A 301 -4.01 9.57 -0.95
N ILE A 302 -4.60 10.68 -1.38
CA ILE A 302 -4.35 12.01 -0.82
C ILE A 302 -5.67 12.52 -0.23
N LEU A 303 -5.67 12.93 1.04
CA LEU A 303 -6.71 13.75 1.63
C LEU A 303 -6.43 15.19 1.23
N ASP A 304 -7.25 15.75 0.33
CA ASP A 304 -7.05 17.10 -0.18
C ASP A 304 -7.49 18.19 0.82
N GLN A 305 -7.27 19.45 0.45
CA GLN A 305 -7.58 20.61 1.30
C GLN A 305 -9.09 20.82 1.52
N ASP A 306 -9.92 20.25 0.65
CA ASP A 306 -11.38 20.30 0.73
C ASP A 306 -11.95 19.12 1.55
N GLY A 307 -11.09 18.27 2.10
CA GLY A 307 -11.45 17.09 2.87
C GLY A 307 -11.90 15.90 2.03
N VAL A 308 -11.63 15.92 0.71
CA VAL A 308 -11.95 14.81 -0.20
C VAL A 308 -10.79 13.85 -0.29
N VAL A 309 -11.06 12.55 -0.16
CA VAL A 309 -10.05 11.49 -0.31
C VAL A 309 -9.91 11.13 -1.79
N GLN A 310 -8.77 11.46 -2.36
CA GLN A 310 -8.44 11.24 -3.77
C GLN A 310 -7.65 9.93 -3.95
N PHE A 311 -8.24 8.95 -4.63
CA PHE A 311 -7.57 7.67 -4.94
C PHE A 311 -6.46 7.88 -5.96
N LEU A 312 -5.26 7.40 -5.67
CA LEU A 312 -4.12 7.46 -6.59
C LEU A 312 -3.86 6.13 -7.28
N GLU A 313 -3.66 5.08 -6.49
CA GLU A 313 -3.36 3.71 -6.95
C GLU A 313 -3.64 2.69 -5.84
N VAL A 314 -3.63 1.41 -6.21
CA VAL A 314 -3.68 0.29 -5.27
C VAL A 314 -2.58 -0.71 -5.60
N ASN A 315 -1.98 -1.30 -4.56
CA ASN A 315 -0.95 -2.32 -4.65
C ASN A 315 -1.49 -3.63 -4.09
N VAL A 316 -1.43 -4.71 -4.87
CA VAL A 316 -1.89 -6.07 -4.51
C VAL A 316 -0.80 -6.96 -3.90
N ALA A 317 0.45 -6.47 -3.89
CA ALA A 317 1.59 -7.13 -3.28
C ALA A 317 2.41 -6.12 -2.46
N PRO A 318 1.82 -5.53 -1.39
CA PRO A 318 2.51 -4.54 -0.59
C PRO A 318 3.77 -5.11 0.06
N GLY A 319 4.81 -4.27 0.22
CA GLY A 319 6.05 -4.66 0.86
C GLY A 319 5.85 -5.11 2.31
N MET A 320 6.67 -6.09 2.72
CA MET A 320 6.63 -6.69 4.08
C MET A 320 7.95 -6.51 4.83
N THR A 321 8.78 -5.56 4.39
CA THR A 321 10.02 -5.22 5.10
C THR A 321 9.73 -4.48 6.41
N GLU A 322 10.74 -4.20 7.19
CA GLU A 322 10.60 -3.51 8.48
C GLU A 322 10.00 -2.10 8.35
N THR A 323 10.38 -1.41 7.29
CA THR A 323 9.94 -0.04 7.00
C THR A 323 8.69 -0.01 6.10
N SER A 324 8.17 -1.16 5.68
CA SER A 324 6.99 -1.23 4.81
C SER A 324 5.72 -0.82 5.57
N LEU A 325 4.79 -0.20 4.84
CA LEU A 325 3.64 0.50 5.43
C LEU A 325 2.60 -0.46 6.01
N LEU A 326 2.39 -1.65 5.39
CA LEU A 326 1.44 -2.65 5.94
C LEU A 326 1.91 -3.19 7.31
N PRO A 327 3.16 -3.63 7.52
CA PRO A 327 3.64 -4.00 8.84
C PRO A 327 3.57 -2.87 9.87
N GLN A 328 3.77 -1.61 9.47
CA GLN A 328 3.63 -0.46 10.37
C GLN A 328 2.16 -0.27 10.78
N ALA A 329 1.23 -0.31 9.82
CA ALA A 329 -0.21 -0.22 10.08
C ALA A 329 -0.71 -1.35 11.00
N ALA A 330 -0.24 -2.59 10.77
CA ALA A 330 -0.61 -3.73 11.61
C ALA A 330 -0.12 -3.56 13.05
N ARG A 331 1.13 -3.11 13.26
CA ARG A 331 1.63 -2.80 14.60
C ARG A 331 0.87 -1.66 15.26
N ALA A 332 0.50 -0.61 14.52
CA ALA A 332 -0.31 0.48 15.04
C ALA A 332 -1.71 0.03 15.47
N ALA A 333 -2.24 -1.03 14.83
CA ALA A 333 -3.46 -1.72 15.24
C ALA A 333 -3.28 -2.66 16.45
N GLY A 334 -2.04 -2.84 16.94
CA GLY A 334 -1.74 -3.79 18.01
C GLY A 334 -1.74 -5.26 17.56
N LEU A 335 -1.69 -5.52 16.24
CA LEU A 335 -1.69 -6.87 15.69
C LEU A 335 -0.29 -7.48 15.74
N ASP A 336 -0.22 -8.77 16.14
CA ASP A 336 0.98 -9.58 15.96
C ASP A 336 1.10 -10.00 14.50
N LEU A 337 2.26 -9.72 13.88
CA LEU A 337 2.48 -10.00 12.46
C LEU A 337 2.50 -11.51 12.16
N GLY A 338 2.99 -12.33 13.08
CA GLY A 338 3.00 -13.78 12.92
C GLY A 338 1.58 -14.33 12.87
N HIS A 339 0.71 -13.87 13.76
CA HIS A 339 -0.70 -14.23 13.77
C HIS A 339 -1.42 -13.73 12.51
N LEU A 340 -1.21 -12.48 12.11
CA LEU A 340 -1.81 -11.92 10.90
C LEU A 340 -1.43 -12.73 9.66
N TYR A 341 -0.13 -13.00 9.46
CA TYR A 341 0.36 -13.73 8.30
C TYR A 341 -0.12 -15.18 8.31
N ARG A 342 -0.15 -15.81 9.48
CA ARG A 342 -0.71 -17.14 9.62
C ARG A 342 -2.19 -17.18 9.27
N SER A 343 -2.99 -16.22 9.70
CA SER A 343 -4.42 -16.15 9.35
C SER A 343 -4.64 -15.98 7.85
N LEU A 344 -3.83 -15.16 7.16
CA LEU A 344 -3.86 -15.03 5.71
C LEU A 344 -3.56 -16.36 5.00
N VAL A 345 -2.56 -17.11 5.47
CA VAL A 345 -2.22 -18.43 4.92
C VAL A 345 -3.38 -19.42 5.14
N ASN A 346 -3.98 -19.40 6.34
CA ASN A 346 -5.02 -20.33 6.75
C ASN A 346 -6.27 -20.24 5.89
N ALA A 347 -6.62 -19.04 5.44
CA ALA A 347 -7.76 -18.82 4.56
C ALA A 347 -7.66 -19.63 3.24
N HIS A 348 -6.47 -20.15 2.92
CA HIS A 348 -6.20 -20.87 1.67
C HIS A 348 -5.81 -22.34 1.84
N VAL A 349 -5.53 -22.80 3.06
CA VAL A 349 -5.26 -24.23 3.30
C VAL A 349 -6.56 -25.01 3.06
N ARG A 350 -6.54 -25.93 2.10
CA ARG A 350 -7.67 -26.82 1.85
C ARG A 350 -7.73 -27.88 2.97
N HIS A 351 -8.83 -27.95 3.67
CA HIS A 351 -9.15 -28.99 4.63
C HIS A 351 -9.65 -30.26 3.93
#